data_bafe1ef0d652517c9939b166498cbadb
#
_entry.id   bafe1ef0d652517c9939b166498cbadb
#
_cell.length_a   1.000
_cell.length_b   1.000
_cell.length_c   1.000
_cell.angle_alpha   90.00
_cell.angle_beta   90.00
_cell.angle_gamma   90.00
#
_symmetry.space_group_name_H-M   'P 1'
#
loop_
_entity.id
_entity.type
_entity.pdbx_description
1 polymer ?
#
loop_
_entity_poly.entity_id
_entity_poly.type
_entity_poly.pdbx_seq_one_letter_code
_entity_poly.pdbx_strand_id
1 'polypeptide(L)'
;MGISAGTTASPGPTRRTTAPRKRGDDTRARIIEETVRCITDEGFGAATAKHVAERAGVTWGVIQYHFGDRNGLLMAVVDDGVARLLTSLSAVDVGGLGLRQRIEAVVDTAWRCYASPTSLAAFEILRATRGSLGEQSHEHLLQMNSAINRLGVLVSDDPADSGVVEVIWASLRGIVLAQMIVGGEFDWQAERRALIDMVSHYLERERR
;
A
#
# COMPACT_ATOMS: atom_id res chain seq x y z
N MET A 1 75.20 -23.50 -1.56
CA MET A 1 74.49 -23.29 -0.29
C MET A 1 73.89 -21.90 -0.33
N GLY A 2 72.60 -21.81 -0.51
CA GLY A 2 71.89 -20.54 -0.53
C GLY A 2 70.40 -20.80 -0.49
N ILE A 3 69.79 -20.61 0.69
CA ILE A 3 68.41 -20.91 0.96
C ILE A 3 67.61 -19.65 0.61
N SER A 4 66.71 -19.72 -0.38
CA SER A 4 65.80 -18.64 -0.71
C SER A 4 64.53 -18.77 0.13
N ALA A 5 64.27 -17.81 1.01
CA ALA A 5 63.08 -17.72 1.81
C ALA A 5 61.93 -17.15 0.95
N GLY A 6 60.91 -17.96 0.76
CA GLY A 6 59.66 -17.52 0.10
C GLY A 6 58.81 -16.68 1.03
N THR A 7 58.57 -15.46 0.66
CA THR A 7 57.59 -14.56 1.34
C THR A 7 56.18 -14.93 0.89
N THR A 8 55.41 -15.49 1.78
CA THR A 8 53.97 -15.73 1.59
C THR A 8 53.22 -14.41 1.83
N ALA A 9 52.70 -13.81 0.76
CA ALA A 9 51.76 -12.67 0.87
C ALA A 9 50.40 -13.11 1.40
N SER A 10 49.99 -12.55 2.52
CA SER A 10 48.65 -12.69 3.11
C SER A 10 47.59 -12.02 2.22
N PRO A 11 46.47 -12.66 1.89
CA PRO A 11 45.41 -12.00 1.16
C PRO A 11 44.69 -11.00 2.07
N GLY A 12 44.71 -9.73 1.69
CA GLY A 12 43.99 -8.67 2.37
C GLY A 12 42.46 -8.89 2.37
N PRO A 13 41.72 -8.30 3.33
CA PRO A 13 40.31 -8.54 3.48
C PRO A 13 39.53 -7.97 2.28
N THR A 14 38.86 -8.86 1.57
CA THR A 14 37.91 -8.50 0.49
C THR A 14 36.74 -7.72 1.07
N ARG A 15 36.70 -6.44 0.82
CA ARG A 15 35.60 -5.55 1.20
C ARG A 15 34.35 -5.98 0.45
N ARG A 16 33.44 -6.68 1.15
CA ARG A 16 32.11 -7.04 0.64
C ARG A 16 31.34 -5.76 0.35
N THR A 17 31.28 -5.38 -0.90
CA THR A 17 30.42 -4.30 -1.43
C THR A 17 28.99 -4.80 -1.54
N THR A 18 28.29 -4.87 -0.42
CA THR A 18 26.84 -5.02 -0.35
C THR A 18 26.23 -3.66 -0.02
N ALA A 19 26.13 -2.74 -0.97
CA ALA A 19 25.65 -1.44 -0.52
C ALA A 19 24.96 -0.48 -1.50
N PRO A 20 25.08 -0.45 -2.82
CA PRO A 20 24.40 0.62 -3.58
C PRO A 20 22.89 0.45 -3.67
N ARG A 21 22.41 -0.77 -3.91
CA ARG A 21 20.99 -1.06 -4.15
C ARG A 21 20.13 -0.90 -2.87
N LYS A 22 20.59 -1.42 -1.75
CA LYS A 22 19.90 -1.32 -0.46
C LYS A 22 19.77 0.14 0.02
N ARG A 23 20.82 0.96 -0.16
CA ARG A 23 20.77 2.40 0.18
C ARG A 23 19.79 3.19 -0.70
N GLY A 24 19.66 2.83 -1.97
CA GLY A 24 18.69 3.42 -2.87
C GLY A 24 17.25 3.11 -2.47
N ASP A 25 16.99 1.85 -2.13
CA ASP A 25 15.69 1.39 -1.67
C ASP A 25 15.30 2.06 -0.33
N ASP A 26 16.23 2.16 0.62
CA ASP A 26 16.03 2.84 1.91
C ASP A 26 15.74 4.34 1.72
N THR A 27 16.42 5.00 0.77
CA THR A 27 16.19 6.42 0.44
C THR A 27 14.82 6.62 -0.20
N ARG A 28 14.43 5.75 -1.13
CA ARG A 28 13.12 5.78 -1.78
C ARG A 28 12.00 5.62 -0.77
N ALA A 29 12.10 4.64 0.13
CA ALA A 29 11.12 4.39 1.19
C ALA A 29 10.97 5.61 2.10
N ARG A 30 12.08 6.21 2.55
CA ARG A 30 12.07 7.41 3.40
C ARG A 30 11.38 8.60 2.72
N ILE A 31 11.60 8.81 1.42
CA ILE A 31 10.93 9.90 0.69
C ILE A 31 9.42 9.66 0.63
N ILE A 32 8.97 8.41 0.41
CA ILE A 32 7.56 8.05 0.43
C ILE A 32 6.96 8.33 1.83
N GLU A 33 7.62 7.88 2.90
CA GLU A 33 7.18 8.12 4.27
C GLU A 33 7.05 9.61 4.61
N GLU A 34 8.03 10.44 4.22
CA GLU A 34 7.95 11.89 4.43
C GLU A 34 6.87 12.54 3.57
N THR A 35 6.59 12.00 2.39
CA THR A 35 5.46 12.46 1.56
C THR A 35 4.12 12.15 2.25
N VAL A 36 3.97 10.93 2.79
CA VAL A 36 2.79 10.56 3.58
C VAL A 36 2.61 11.51 4.76
N ARG A 37 3.66 11.71 5.58
CA ARG A 37 3.61 12.63 6.74
C ARG A 37 3.26 14.06 6.33
N CYS A 38 3.86 14.56 5.25
CA CYS A 38 3.55 15.89 4.73
C CYS A 38 2.06 16.03 4.38
N ILE A 39 1.47 15.02 3.73
CA ILE A 39 0.05 15.03 3.35
C ILE A 39 -0.84 14.92 4.59
N THR A 40 -0.53 14.05 5.54
CA THR A 40 -1.35 13.84 6.73
C THR A 40 -1.30 15.00 7.72
N ASP A 41 -0.15 15.63 7.87
CA ASP A 41 0.08 16.68 8.86
C ASP A 41 -0.26 18.09 8.33
N GLU A 42 0.03 18.34 7.05
CA GLU A 42 0.00 19.67 6.44
C GLU A 42 -0.99 19.76 5.25
N GLY A 43 -1.55 18.62 4.82
CA GLY A 43 -2.48 18.51 3.70
C GLY A 43 -1.79 18.34 2.34
N PHE A 44 -2.56 17.88 1.34
CA PHE A 44 -2.08 17.60 -0.02
C PHE A 44 -1.34 18.77 -0.69
N GLY A 45 -1.80 20.01 -0.44
CA GLY A 45 -1.20 21.21 -1.03
C GLY A 45 0.26 21.43 -0.63
N ALA A 46 0.64 21.04 0.59
CA ALA A 46 2.00 21.15 1.10
C ALA A 46 2.95 20.14 0.47
N ALA A 47 2.48 19.02 -0.08
CA ALA A 47 3.31 17.97 -0.69
C ALA A 47 3.88 18.41 -2.05
N THR A 48 4.66 19.52 -2.04
CA THR A 48 5.48 19.93 -3.18
C THR A 48 6.80 19.14 -3.17
N ALA A 49 7.36 18.90 -4.35
CA ALA A 49 8.60 18.14 -4.44
C ALA A 49 9.77 18.81 -3.69
N LYS A 50 9.79 20.15 -3.62
CA LYS A 50 10.79 20.90 -2.84
C LYS A 50 10.62 20.66 -1.36
N HIS A 51 9.40 20.81 -0.84
CA HIS A 51 9.11 20.66 0.59
C HIS A 51 9.36 19.22 1.06
N VAL A 52 8.94 18.23 0.27
CA VAL A 52 9.23 16.81 0.57
C VAL A 52 10.73 16.54 0.56
N ALA A 53 11.51 17.12 -0.38
CA ALA A 53 12.96 16.98 -0.42
C ALA A 53 13.61 17.53 0.87
N GLU A 54 13.18 18.72 1.31
CA GLU A 54 13.64 19.35 2.55
C GLU A 54 13.32 18.48 3.77
N ARG A 55 12.10 17.99 3.91
CA ARG A 55 11.68 17.09 5.00
C ARG A 55 12.45 15.76 4.99
N ALA A 56 12.64 15.17 3.82
CA ALA A 56 13.38 13.91 3.67
C ALA A 56 14.91 14.07 3.79
N GLY A 57 15.43 15.30 3.90
CA GLY A 57 16.87 15.56 3.96
C GLY A 57 17.60 15.14 2.68
N VAL A 58 16.96 15.32 1.51
CA VAL A 58 17.54 15.01 0.20
C VAL A 58 17.47 16.23 -0.73
N THR A 59 18.15 16.15 -1.88
CA THR A 59 18.03 17.17 -2.93
C THR A 59 16.87 16.84 -3.88
N TRP A 60 16.36 17.83 -4.60
CA TRP A 60 15.41 17.63 -5.69
C TRP A 60 15.90 16.61 -6.73
N GLY A 61 17.20 16.63 -7.06
CA GLY A 61 17.79 15.66 -8.00
C GLY A 61 17.64 14.20 -7.54
N VAL A 62 17.63 13.94 -6.24
CA VAL A 62 17.37 12.60 -5.69
C VAL A 62 15.92 12.20 -5.90
N ILE A 63 14.95 13.11 -5.68
CA ILE A 63 13.54 12.85 -5.97
C ILE A 63 13.35 12.57 -7.47
N GLN A 64 13.92 13.40 -8.32
CA GLN A 64 13.86 13.23 -9.78
C GLN A 64 14.46 11.89 -10.23
N TYR A 65 15.56 11.47 -9.62
CA TYR A 65 16.18 10.18 -9.93
C TYR A 65 15.25 8.99 -9.57
N HIS A 66 14.56 9.03 -8.42
CA HIS A 66 13.74 7.91 -7.95
C HIS A 66 12.31 7.91 -8.51
N PHE A 67 11.75 9.06 -8.83
CA PHE A 67 10.33 9.22 -9.12
C PHE A 67 10.04 9.97 -10.43
N GLY A 68 11.07 10.55 -11.08
CA GLY A 68 10.92 11.37 -12.26
C GLY A 68 10.45 12.79 -11.95
N ASP A 69 9.23 12.92 -11.46
CA ASP A 69 8.62 14.20 -11.12
C ASP A 69 7.73 14.11 -9.86
N ARG A 70 6.99 15.18 -9.55
CA ARG A 70 6.03 15.20 -8.43
C ARG A 70 4.91 14.18 -8.61
N ASN A 71 4.41 14.00 -9.83
CA ASN A 71 3.33 13.05 -10.08
C ASN A 71 3.81 11.61 -9.87
N GLY A 72 5.00 11.28 -10.35
CA GLY A 72 5.62 9.98 -10.09
C GLY A 72 5.86 9.72 -8.59
N LEU A 73 6.24 10.75 -7.82
CA LEU A 73 6.36 10.64 -6.36
C LEU A 73 4.98 10.37 -5.70
N LEU A 74 3.94 11.12 -6.10
CA LEU A 74 2.59 10.94 -5.56
C LEU A 74 2.03 9.55 -5.92
N MET A 75 2.23 9.10 -7.15
CA MET A 75 1.82 7.74 -7.55
C MET A 75 2.58 6.66 -6.80
N ALA A 76 3.86 6.87 -6.46
CA ALA A 76 4.60 5.92 -5.64
C ALA A 76 4.05 5.77 -4.21
N VAL A 77 3.40 6.80 -3.65
CA VAL A 77 2.65 6.69 -2.38
C VAL A 77 1.40 5.81 -2.57
N VAL A 78 0.68 6.00 -3.67
CA VAL A 78 -0.50 5.17 -4.02
C VAL A 78 -0.09 3.71 -4.19
N ASP A 79 1.00 3.46 -4.94
CA ASP A 79 1.56 2.12 -5.16
C ASP A 79 1.95 1.44 -3.83
N ASP A 80 2.59 2.18 -2.91
CA ASP A 80 2.98 1.64 -1.60
C ASP A 80 1.76 1.25 -0.76
N GLY A 81 0.72 2.07 -0.75
CA GLY A 81 -0.54 1.77 -0.06
C GLY A 81 -1.20 0.49 -0.60
N VAL A 82 -1.29 0.34 -1.92
CA VAL A 82 -1.85 -0.87 -2.56
C VAL A 82 -0.95 -2.08 -2.33
N ALA A 83 0.37 -1.95 -2.43
CA ALA A 83 1.30 -3.05 -2.19
C ALA A 83 1.17 -3.58 -0.75
N ARG A 84 1.01 -2.69 0.24
CA ARG A 84 0.77 -3.07 1.65
C ARG A 84 -0.55 -3.80 1.82
N LEU A 85 -1.63 -3.33 1.19
CA LEU A 85 -2.93 -3.99 1.20
C LEU A 85 -2.84 -5.39 0.60
N LEU A 86 -2.27 -5.52 -0.61
CA LEU A 86 -2.11 -6.80 -1.30
C LEU A 86 -1.27 -7.78 -0.48
N THR A 87 -0.15 -7.33 0.09
CA THR A 87 0.72 -8.15 0.94
C THR A 87 -0.01 -8.62 2.19
N SER A 88 -0.71 -7.71 2.88
CA SER A 88 -1.42 -8.04 4.12
C SER A 88 -2.57 -9.02 3.87
N LEU A 89 -3.35 -8.82 2.80
CA LEU A 89 -4.44 -9.73 2.44
C LEU A 89 -3.91 -11.09 1.98
N SER A 90 -2.84 -11.13 1.19
CA SER A 90 -2.22 -12.39 0.75
C SER A 90 -1.64 -13.21 1.91
N ALA A 91 -1.35 -12.57 3.04
CA ALA A 91 -0.87 -13.24 4.25
C ALA A 91 -2.01 -13.75 5.16
N VAL A 92 -3.28 -13.47 4.83
CA VAL A 92 -4.41 -13.98 5.60
C VAL A 92 -4.57 -15.47 5.33
N ASP A 93 -4.37 -16.28 6.35
CA ASP A 93 -4.67 -17.71 6.29
C ASP A 93 -6.16 -17.94 6.55
N VAL A 94 -6.87 -18.37 5.53
CA VAL A 94 -8.30 -18.70 5.58
C VAL A 94 -8.55 -20.22 5.64
N GLY A 95 -7.48 -21.03 5.71
CA GLY A 95 -7.58 -22.48 5.77
C GLY A 95 -8.33 -22.94 7.00
N GLY A 96 -9.35 -23.79 6.81
CA GLY A 96 -10.16 -24.35 7.90
C GLY A 96 -11.14 -23.37 8.56
N LEU A 97 -11.18 -22.10 8.14
CA LEU A 97 -12.14 -21.13 8.65
C LEU A 97 -13.52 -21.31 8.02
N GLY A 98 -14.59 -21.19 8.83
CA GLY A 98 -15.94 -21.03 8.32
C GLY A 98 -16.14 -19.72 7.55
N LEU A 99 -17.18 -19.67 6.69
CA LEU A 99 -17.43 -18.51 5.82
C LEU A 99 -17.37 -17.16 6.58
N ARG A 100 -18.12 -17.07 7.69
CA ARG A 100 -18.15 -15.85 8.50
C ARG A 100 -16.76 -15.45 9.00
N GLN A 101 -15.99 -16.39 9.50
CA GLN A 101 -14.63 -16.13 10.02
C GLN A 101 -13.67 -15.68 8.91
N ARG A 102 -13.80 -16.24 7.70
CA ARG A 102 -13.05 -15.80 6.52
C ARG A 102 -13.36 -14.34 6.21
N ILE A 103 -14.66 -13.99 6.16
CA ILE A 103 -15.10 -12.62 5.89
C ILE A 103 -14.58 -11.66 6.96
N GLU A 104 -14.68 -12.01 8.24
CA GLU A 104 -14.14 -11.21 9.35
C GLU A 104 -12.64 -10.97 9.21
N ALA A 105 -11.85 -12.01 8.96
CA ALA A 105 -10.40 -11.91 8.81
C ALA A 105 -9.99 -10.99 7.64
N VAL A 106 -10.69 -11.10 6.51
CA VAL A 106 -10.45 -10.28 5.31
C VAL A 106 -10.86 -8.83 5.56
N VAL A 107 -12.06 -8.59 6.09
CA VAL A 107 -12.59 -7.26 6.38
C VAL A 107 -11.70 -6.53 7.39
N ASP A 108 -11.28 -7.19 8.46
CA ASP A 108 -10.42 -6.60 9.49
C ASP A 108 -9.02 -6.26 8.96
N THR A 109 -8.47 -7.14 8.13
CA THR A 109 -7.16 -6.89 7.50
C THR A 109 -7.22 -5.74 6.52
N ALA A 110 -8.23 -5.71 5.66
CA ALA A 110 -8.42 -4.62 4.71
C ALA A 110 -8.68 -3.29 5.41
N TRP A 111 -9.48 -3.29 6.49
CA TRP A 111 -9.72 -2.09 7.29
C TRP A 111 -8.42 -1.50 7.86
N ARG A 112 -7.59 -2.33 8.52
CA ARG A 112 -6.31 -1.87 9.07
C ARG A 112 -5.41 -1.23 8.01
N CYS A 113 -5.44 -1.78 6.79
CA CYS A 113 -4.68 -1.20 5.68
C CYS A 113 -5.28 0.12 5.20
N TYR A 114 -6.60 0.17 4.95
CA TYR A 114 -7.28 1.37 4.45
C TYR A 114 -7.25 2.53 5.46
N ALA A 115 -7.34 2.25 6.76
CA ALA A 115 -7.25 3.25 7.82
C ALA A 115 -5.79 3.69 8.13
N SER A 116 -4.79 3.12 7.44
CA SER A 116 -3.40 3.52 7.65
C SER A 116 -3.08 4.91 7.08
N PRO A 117 -2.12 5.65 7.66
CA PRO A 117 -1.70 6.95 7.13
C PRO A 117 -1.34 6.92 5.64
N THR A 118 -0.67 5.86 5.17
CA THR A 118 -0.30 5.71 3.77
C THR A 118 -1.53 5.63 2.86
N SER A 119 -2.55 4.85 3.24
CA SER A 119 -3.78 4.73 2.46
C SER A 119 -4.62 6.00 2.50
N LEU A 120 -4.68 6.68 3.65
CA LEU A 120 -5.35 7.99 3.76
C LEU A 120 -4.69 9.02 2.85
N ALA A 121 -3.36 9.11 2.86
CA ALA A 121 -2.62 9.97 1.93
C ALA A 121 -2.85 9.57 0.46
N ALA A 122 -2.91 8.27 0.15
CA ALA A 122 -3.20 7.78 -1.19
C ALA A 122 -4.60 8.20 -1.67
N PHE A 123 -5.63 8.10 -0.82
CA PHE A 123 -6.97 8.57 -1.16
C PHE A 123 -7.02 10.09 -1.39
N GLU A 124 -6.32 10.86 -0.56
CA GLU A 124 -6.19 12.31 -0.74
C GLU A 124 -5.52 12.66 -2.07
N ILE A 125 -4.43 11.96 -2.43
CA ILE A 125 -3.74 12.10 -3.71
C ILE A 125 -4.69 11.82 -4.86
N LEU A 126 -5.38 10.66 -4.86
CA LEU A 126 -6.29 10.26 -5.93
C LEU A 126 -7.44 11.24 -6.10
N ARG A 127 -8.00 11.73 -4.99
CA ARG A 127 -9.04 12.75 -5.01
C ARG A 127 -8.54 14.06 -5.62
N ALA A 128 -7.38 14.53 -5.19
CA ALA A 128 -6.84 15.82 -5.60
C ALA A 128 -6.30 15.81 -7.05
N THR A 129 -5.82 14.66 -7.54
CA THR A 129 -5.23 14.53 -8.88
C THR A 129 -6.19 13.99 -9.93
N ARG A 130 -7.44 13.68 -9.57
CA ARG A 130 -8.44 13.06 -10.46
C ARG A 130 -8.56 13.73 -11.85
N GLY A 131 -8.43 15.04 -11.93
CA GLY A 131 -8.56 15.79 -13.19
C GLY A 131 -7.25 15.97 -13.96
N SER A 132 -6.11 15.60 -13.37
CA SER A 132 -4.78 15.81 -13.94
C SER A 132 -4.01 14.52 -14.24
N LEU A 133 -4.57 13.37 -13.90
CA LEU A 133 -3.98 12.06 -14.20
C LEU A 133 -4.07 11.79 -15.71
N GLY A 134 -2.94 11.52 -16.34
CA GLY A 134 -2.88 11.07 -17.72
C GLY A 134 -3.44 9.66 -17.91
N GLU A 135 -3.68 9.29 -19.17
CA GLU A 135 -4.25 7.99 -19.55
C GLU A 135 -3.47 6.79 -18.98
N GLN A 136 -2.14 6.86 -18.99
CA GLN A 136 -1.26 5.82 -18.44
C GLN A 136 -1.48 5.61 -16.92
N SER A 137 -1.68 6.70 -16.16
CA SER A 137 -1.99 6.59 -14.74
C SER A 137 -3.37 6.00 -14.49
N HIS A 138 -4.33 6.29 -15.36
CA HIS A 138 -5.66 5.69 -15.29
C HIS A 138 -5.63 4.18 -15.52
N GLU A 139 -4.92 3.73 -16.55
CA GLU A 139 -4.74 2.29 -16.82
C GLU A 139 -4.05 1.58 -15.65
N HIS A 140 -3.01 2.19 -15.08
CA HIS A 140 -2.32 1.66 -13.91
C HIS A 140 -3.27 1.48 -12.71
N LEU A 141 -4.13 2.47 -12.43
CA LEU A 141 -5.14 2.37 -11.36
C LEU A 141 -6.16 1.26 -11.61
N LEU A 142 -6.57 1.02 -12.86
CA LEU A 142 -7.44 -0.11 -13.21
C LEU A 142 -6.75 -1.45 -12.94
N GLN A 143 -5.46 -1.58 -13.26
CA GLN A 143 -4.68 -2.79 -12.97
C GLN A 143 -4.56 -3.04 -11.47
N MET A 144 -4.32 -1.99 -10.67
CA MET A 144 -4.30 -2.07 -9.20
C MET A 144 -5.65 -2.54 -8.64
N ASN A 145 -6.76 -1.96 -9.10
CA ASN A 145 -8.10 -2.38 -8.69
C ASN A 145 -8.37 -3.85 -9.05
N SER A 146 -7.97 -4.28 -10.24
CA SER A 146 -8.06 -5.69 -10.65
C SER A 146 -7.24 -6.62 -9.75
N ALA A 147 -6.06 -6.17 -9.30
CA ALA A 147 -5.23 -6.94 -8.36
C ALA A 147 -5.91 -7.12 -7.00
N ILE A 148 -6.57 -6.07 -6.48
CA ILE A 148 -7.35 -6.14 -5.23
C ILE A 148 -8.54 -7.08 -5.40
N ASN A 149 -9.28 -6.98 -6.51
CA ASN A 149 -10.45 -7.82 -6.76
C ASN A 149 -10.09 -9.30 -6.87
N ARG A 150 -8.92 -9.67 -7.41
CA ARG A 150 -8.45 -11.07 -7.42
C ARG A 150 -8.29 -11.70 -6.04
N LEU A 151 -8.09 -10.89 -4.99
CA LEU A 151 -8.05 -11.37 -3.60
C LEU A 151 -9.44 -11.72 -3.04
N GLY A 152 -10.50 -11.51 -3.81
CA GLY A 152 -11.85 -11.95 -3.47
C GLY A 152 -11.98 -13.45 -3.23
N VAL A 153 -11.10 -14.26 -3.82
CA VAL A 153 -10.99 -15.71 -3.53
C VAL A 153 -10.78 -16.01 -2.03
N LEU A 154 -10.25 -15.08 -1.24
CA LEU A 154 -10.18 -15.21 0.21
C LEU A 154 -11.57 -15.23 0.88
N VAL A 155 -12.58 -14.64 0.24
CA VAL A 155 -13.97 -14.61 0.71
C VAL A 155 -14.77 -15.74 0.09
N SER A 156 -14.74 -15.87 -1.25
CA SER A 156 -15.43 -16.92 -2.00
C SER A 156 -14.62 -17.37 -3.21
N ASP A 157 -14.63 -18.68 -3.46
CA ASP A 157 -13.99 -19.29 -4.62
C ASP A 157 -14.91 -19.31 -5.86
N ASP A 158 -16.19 -18.93 -5.71
CA ASP A 158 -17.16 -18.87 -6.78
C ASP A 158 -17.04 -17.54 -7.57
N PRO A 159 -16.78 -17.57 -8.88
CA PRO A 159 -16.74 -16.36 -9.72
C PRO A 159 -18.05 -15.57 -9.71
N ALA A 160 -19.20 -16.22 -9.48
CA ALA A 160 -20.50 -15.55 -9.37
C ALA A 160 -20.56 -14.55 -8.19
N ASP A 161 -19.74 -14.77 -7.16
CA ASP A 161 -19.68 -13.93 -5.98
C ASP A 161 -18.78 -12.67 -6.16
N SER A 162 -18.23 -12.45 -7.35
CA SER A 162 -17.33 -11.30 -7.62
C SER A 162 -17.95 -9.94 -7.27
N GLY A 163 -19.25 -9.77 -7.53
CA GLY A 163 -19.98 -8.56 -7.16
C GLY A 163 -20.05 -8.32 -5.65
N VAL A 164 -20.14 -9.38 -4.85
CA VAL A 164 -20.12 -9.28 -3.38
C VAL A 164 -18.76 -8.79 -2.88
N VAL A 165 -17.69 -9.31 -3.47
CA VAL A 165 -16.32 -8.89 -3.16
C VAL A 165 -16.12 -7.40 -3.48
N GLU A 166 -16.60 -6.94 -4.63
CA GLU A 166 -16.55 -5.53 -5.00
C GLU A 166 -17.33 -4.65 -4.01
N VAL A 167 -18.47 -5.12 -3.50
CA VAL A 167 -19.25 -4.42 -2.46
C VAL A 167 -18.46 -4.33 -1.16
N ILE A 168 -17.75 -5.36 -0.73
CA ILE A 168 -16.88 -5.30 0.45
C ILE A 168 -15.84 -4.18 0.28
N TRP A 169 -15.11 -4.17 -0.84
CA TRP A 169 -14.07 -3.16 -1.08
C TRP A 169 -14.66 -1.75 -1.19
N ALA A 170 -15.81 -1.60 -1.85
CA ALA A 170 -16.49 -0.31 -1.98
C ALA A 170 -16.99 0.21 -0.61
N SER A 171 -17.55 -0.67 0.22
CA SER A 171 -18.02 -0.32 1.56
C SER A 171 -16.89 0.14 2.46
N LEU A 172 -15.79 -0.60 2.52
CA LEU A 172 -14.63 -0.25 3.33
C LEU A 172 -14.02 1.09 2.91
N ARG A 173 -13.84 1.31 1.59
CA ARG A 173 -13.37 2.60 1.08
C ARG A 173 -14.34 3.74 1.39
N GLY A 174 -15.65 3.49 1.27
CA GLY A 174 -16.68 4.47 1.60
C GLY A 174 -16.67 4.89 3.06
N ILE A 175 -16.51 3.94 3.99
CA ILE A 175 -16.40 4.21 5.43
C ILE A 175 -15.16 5.04 5.73
N VAL A 176 -14.00 4.69 5.16
CA VAL A 176 -12.76 5.47 5.34
C VAL A 176 -12.89 6.89 4.79
N LEU A 177 -13.50 7.05 3.61
CA LEU A 177 -13.74 8.38 3.05
C LEU A 177 -14.70 9.21 3.91
N ALA A 178 -15.74 8.59 4.49
CA ALA A 178 -16.63 9.25 5.43
C ALA A 178 -15.88 9.72 6.68
N GLN A 179 -15.00 8.89 7.23
CA GLN A 179 -14.12 9.26 8.34
C GLN A 179 -13.21 10.45 8.01
N MET A 180 -12.60 10.46 6.81
CA MET A 180 -11.77 11.60 6.36
C MET A 180 -12.55 12.91 6.26
N ILE A 181 -13.84 12.85 5.93
CA ILE A 181 -14.71 14.04 5.80
C ILE A 181 -15.15 14.56 7.16
N VAL A 182 -15.57 13.63 8.06
CA VAL A 182 -16.11 14.01 9.39
C VAL A 182 -14.99 14.39 10.34
N GLY A 183 -13.83 13.74 10.26
CA GLY A 183 -12.70 13.91 11.17
C GLY A 183 -12.95 13.28 12.55
N GLY A 184 -11.88 13.19 13.36
CA GLY A 184 -11.95 12.66 14.71
C GLY A 184 -11.89 11.13 14.82
N GLU A 185 -12.08 10.61 16.04
CA GLU A 185 -12.16 9.18 16.28
C GLU A 185 -13.48 8.64 15.72
N PHE A 186 -13.39 7.59 14.92
CA PHE A 186 -14.52 6.95 14.27
C PHE A 186 -14.63 5.49 14.72
N ASP A 187 -15.67 5.17 15.50
CA ASP A 187 -16.00 3.79 15.83
C ASP A 187 -16.84 3.17 14.72
N TRP A 188 -16.24 2.30 13.93
CA TRP A 188 -16.88 1.61 12.80
C TRP A 188 -17.44 0.22 13.17
N GLN A 189 -17.50 -0.11 14.46
CA GLN A 189 -17.88 -1.46 14.90
C GLN A 189 -19.31 -1.85 14.51
N ALA A 190 -20.22 -0.89 14.42
CA ALA A 190 -21.58 -1.12 13.96
C ALA A 190 -21.63 -1.46 12.47
N GLU A 191 -20.96 -0.66 11.63
CA GLU A 191 -20.85 -0.85 10.20
C GLU A 191 -20.10 -2.14 9.88
N ARG A 192 -19.03 -2.44 10.64
CA ARG A 192 -18.29 -3.68 10.54
C ARG A 192 -19.20 -4.90 10.72
N ARG A 193 -19.95 -4.93 11.81
CA ARG A 193 -20.89 -6.04 12.09
C ARG A 193 -21.91 -6.17 10.98
N ALA A 194 -22.54 -5.06 10.59
CA ALA A 194 -23.56 -5.05 9.55
C ALA A 194 -23.00 -5.56 8.22
N LEU A 195 -21.81 -5.12 7.82
CA LEU A 195 -21.16 -5.59 6.58
C LEU A 195 -20.89 -7.08 6.61
N ILE A 196 -20.32 -7.60 7.71
CA ILE A 196 -20.02 -9.02 7.86
C ILE A 196 -21.33 -9.85 7.85
N ASP A 197 -22.37 -9.40 8.56
CA ASP A 197 -23.65 -10.08 8.61
C ASP A 197 -24.34 -10.13 7.24
N MET A 198 -24.40 -9.00 6.54
CA MET A 198 -25.01 -8.93 5.20
C MET A 198 -24.30 -9.83 4.20
N VAL A 199 -22.96 -9.77 4.16
CA VAL A 199 -22.17 -10.59 3.24
C VAL A 199 -22.29 -12.07 3.57
N SER A 200 -22.20 -12.46 4.84
CA SER A 200 -22.35 -13.85 5.27
C SER A 200 -23.71 -14.42 4.90
N HIS A 201 -24.78 -13.69 5.19
CA HIS A 201 -26.14 -14.12 4.86
C HIS A 201 -26.37 -14.25 3.34
N TYR A 202 -25.84 -13.31 2.56
CA TYR A 202 -25.97 -13.38 1.11
C TYR A 202 -25.32 -14.64 0.56
N LEU A 203 -24.05 -14.89 0.90
CA LEU A 203 -23.28 -16.03 0.42
C LEU A 203 -23.80 -17.38 0.93
N GLU A 204 -24.42 -17.44 2.10
CA GLU A 204 -25.06 -18.65 2.64
C GLU A 204 -26.35 -19.01 1.87
N ARG A 205 -27.11 -18.02 1.39
CA ARG A 205 -28.33 -18.23 0.61
C ARG A 205 -28.06 -18.75 -0.78
N GLU A 206 -27.04 -18.22 -1.46
CA GLU A 206 -26.67 -18.63 -2.81
C GLU A 206 -26.10 -20.06 -2.87
N ARG A 207 -25.67 -20.62 -1.72
CA ARG A 207 -25.13 -21.99 -1.60
C ARG A 207 -26.19 -23.04 -1.25
N ARG A 208 -27.46 -22.67 -1.06
CA ARG A 208 -28.58 -23.56 -0.80
C ARG A 208 -29.35 -23.92 -2.06
#